data_f13eab73841e570aec141be7556cb581
#
_entry.id   f13eab73841e570aec141be7556cb581
#
_cell.length_a   1.000
_cell.length_b   1.000
_cell.length_c   1.000
_cell.angle_alpha   90.00
_cell.angle_beta   90.00
_cell.angle_gamma   90.00
#
_symmetry.space_group_name_H-M   'P 1'
#
loop_
_entity.id
_entity.type
_entity.pdbx_description
1 polymer ?
#
loop_
_entity_poly.entity_id
_entity_poly.type
_entity_poly.pdbx_seq_one_letter_code
_entity_poly.pdbx_strand_id
1 'polypeptide(L)'
;EDNLPLREVGKVPEFDFEPKDHVDLMESLDLVDFEGGAKVAGQKFYYLKNQAVFLELSLANYALNLLHEEGFTPFMTPDLARNQILDGIGFNPRGEETQIYSVENSDLSLIATAEITLGGLLANQIIDADQLPLLYAGLSHCYRTEAGAAGRESRGLYRVHQFSKIEMFA
;
A
#
# COMPACT_ATOMS: atom_id res chain seq x y z
N GLU A 1 -7.68 -21.78 5.83
CA GLU A 1 -7.09 -21.61 4.48
C GLU A 1 -5.70 -22.21 4.55
N ASP A 2 -5.48 -23.22 3.75
CA ASP A 2 -4.29 -24.04 3.82
C ASP A 2 -3.19 -23.46 2.93
N ASN A 3 -2.34 -22.60 3.51
CA ASN A 3 -1.13 -22.15 2.86
C ASN A 3 -0.20 -23.37 2.68
N LEU A 4 0.25 -23.61 1.46
CA LEU A 4 1.23 -24.65 1.15
C LEU A 4 2.64 -24.05 1.15
N PRO A 5 3.52 -24.38 2.12
CA PRO A 5 4.92 -23.96 2.07
C PRO A 5 5.59 -24.63 0.86
N LEU A 6 6.15 -23.84 -0.05
CA LEU A 6 6.81 -24.35 -1.24
C LEU A 6 8.29 -24.67 -1.00
N ARG A 7 8.99 -23.81 -0.28
CA ARG A 7 10.41 -23.95 0.05
C ARG A 7 10.85 -22.95 1.10
N GLU A 8 11.91 -23.25 1.80
CA GLU A 8 12.66 -22.30 2.62
C GLU A 8 13.83 -21.72 1.81
N VAL A 9 14.08 -20.43 1.95
CA VAL A 9 15.18 -19.72 1.30
C VAL A 9 15.99 -18.97 2.35
N GLY A 10 17.28 -19.29 2.44
CA GLY A 10 18.17 -18.73 3.43
C GLY A 10 18.14 -19.50 4.75
N LYS A 11 18.86 -18.98 5.74
CA LYS A 11 18.90 -19.54 7.09
C LYS A 11 18.02 -18.71 8.01
N VAL A 12 17.10 -19.36 8.70
CA VAL A 12 16.32 -18.70 9.77
C VAL A 12 17.29 -18.28 10.89
N PRO A 13 17.35 -16.99 11.25
CA PRO A 13 18.23 -16.55 12.32
C PRO A 13 17.78 -17.13 13.66
N GLU A 14 18.74 -17.62 14.44
CA GLU A 14 18.55 -18.03 15.81
C GLU A 14 19.11 -16.94 16.72
N PHE A 15 18.29 -16.44 17.64
CA PHE A 15 18.68 -15.43 18.60
C PHE A 15 18.94 -16.09 19.97
N ASP A 16 19.95 -15.62 20.69
CA ASP A 16 20.23 -15.99 22.09
C ASP A 16 19.47 -15.12 23.10
N PHE A 17 18.58 -14.27 22.59
CA PHE A 17 17.68 -13.40 23.35
C PHE A 17 16.28 -13.45 22.75
N GLU A 18 15.26 -13.03 23.49
CA GLU A 18 13.90 -12.91 22.97
C GLU A 18 13.76 -11.63 22.12
N PRO A 19 13.52 -11.74 20.80
CA PRO A 19 13.43 -10.59 19.92
C PRO A 19 12.14 -9.81 20.19
N LYS A 20 12.26 -8.49 20.26
CA LYS A 20 11.10 -7.58 20.33
C LYS A 20 10.34 -7.57 19.01
N ASP A 21 9.02 -7.37 19.07
CA ASP A 21 8.24 -7.14 17.88
C ASP A 21 8.49 -5.75 17.27
N HIS A 22 7.93 -5.50 16.07
CA HIS A 22 8.14 -4.26 15.34
C HIS A 22 7.64 -3.02 16.10
N VAL A 23 6.55 -3.12 16.87
CA VAL A 23 6.00 -2.00 17.63
C VAL A 23 6.96 -1.63 18.76
N ASP A 24 7.36 -2.63 19.57
CA ASP A 24 8.26 -2.40 20.70
C ASP A 24 9.62 -1.83 20.23
N LEU A 25 10.11 -2.30 19.07
CA LEU A 25 11.31 -1.75 18.45
C LEU A 25 11.13 -0.30 18.01
N MET A 26 10.05 -0.01 17.28
CA MET A 26 9.81 1.33 16.74
C MET A 26 9.54 2.36 17.86
N GLU A 27 8.82 1.98 18.90
CA GLU A 27 8.59 2.85 20.05
C GLU A 27 9.87 3.08 20.85
N SER A 28 10.64 2.03 21.14
CA SER A 28 11.89 2.15 21.90
C SER A 28 12.97 2.98 21.20
N LEU A 29 12.93 3.04 19.87
CA LEU A 29 13.83 3.82 19.02
C LEU A 29 13.26 5.17 18.58
N ASP A 30 12.09 5.56 19.07
CA ASP A 30 11.37 6.79 18.72
C ASP A 30 11.12 6.94 17.19
N LEU A 31 10.72 5.86 16.55
CA LEU A 31 10.51 5.78 15.09
C LEU A 31 9.05 5.94 14.67
N VAL A 32 8.10 5.84 15.58
CA VAL A 32 6.65 5.90 15.33
C VAL A 32 5.93 6.66 16.43
N ASP A 33 4.80 7.27 16.07
CA ASP A 33 3.87 7.89 17.03
C ASP A 33 2.43 7.47 16.67
N PHE A 34 1.96 6.44 17.34
CA PHE A 34 0.59 5.94 17.19
C PHE A 34 -0.42 6.80 17.94
N GLU A 35 -0.04 7.37 19.08
CA GLU A 35 -0.92 8.23 19.89
C GLU A 35 -1.22 9.53 19.14
N GLY A 36 -0.19 10.16 18.58
CA GLY A 36 -0.33 11.34 17.72
C GLY A 36 -1.19 11.07 16.49
N GLY A 37 -0.98 9.93 15.83
CA GLY A 37 -1.79 9.49 14.70
C GLY A 37 -3.26 9.32 15.06
N ALA A 38 -3.53 8.61 16.15
CA ALA A 38 -4.90 8.40 16.65
C ALA A 38 -5.58 9.72 17.04
N LYS A 39 -4.86 10.65 17.65
CA LYS A 39 -5.36 11.97 18.03
C LYS A 39 -5.77 12.84 16.83
N VAL A 40 -5.01 12.77 15.75
CA VAL A 40 -5.19 13.66 14.57
C VAL A 40 -6.17 13.06 13.56
N ALA A 41 -6.04 11.77 13.24
CA ALA A 41 -6.78 11.13 12.15
C ALA A 41 -7.65 9.95 12.58
N GLY A 42 -7.51 9.47 13.81
CA GLY A 42 -8.24 8.32 14.33
C GLY A 42 -7.36 7.09 14.49
N GLN A 43 -7.95 6.03 15.06
CA GLN A 43 -7.26 4.76 15.28
C GLN A 43 -6.70 4.20 13.97
N LYS A 44 -5.58 3.49 14.05
CA LYS A 44 -4.87 2.89 12.90
C LYS A 44 -4.25 3.90 11.92
N PHE A 45 -4.15 5.18 12.31
CA PHE A 45 -3.22 6.15 11.73
C PHE A 45 -2.00 6.30 12.62
N TYR A 46 -0.89 6.71 12.03
CA TYR A 46 0.40 6.82 12.71
C TYR A 46 1.26 7.90 12.05
N TYR A 47 2.26 8.36 12.77
CA TYR A 47 3.35 9.12 12.20
C TYR A 47 4.62 8.27 12.20
N LEU A 48 5.32 8.23 11.08
CA LEU A 48 6.72 7.81 11.09
C LEU A 48 7.58 8.98 11.53
N LYS A 49 8.62 8.70 12.29
CA LYS A 49 9.51 9.69 12.87
C LYS A 49 10.97 9.35 12.60
N ASN A 50 11.80 10.37 12.66
CA ASN A 50 13.26 10.21 12.65
C ASN A 50 13.74 9.30 11.50
N GLN A 51 14.54 8.29 11.82
CA GLN A 51 15.14 7.39 10.82
C GLN A 51 14.12 6.53 10.06
N ALA A 52 12.93 6.30 10.61
CA ALA A 52 11.89 5.55 9.90
C ALA A 52 11.39 6.27 8.64
N VAL A 53 11.38 7.60 8.64
CA VAL A 53 11.03 8.39 7.44
C VAL A 53 12.04 8.13 6.31
N PHE A 54 13.33 8.17 6.64
CA PHE A 54 14.38 7.89 5.66
C PHE A 54 14.39 6.44 5.20
N LEU A 55 14.07 5.50 6.10
CA LEU A 55 13.95 4.08 5.76
C LEU A 55 12.83 3.83 4.75
N GLU A 56 11.65 4.41 4.97
CA GLU A 56 10.52 4.30 4.03
C GLU A 56 10.88 4.86 2.64
N LEU A 57 11.45 6.07 2.60
CA LEU A 57 11.88 6.68 1.35
C LEU A 57 12.97 5.86 0.63
N SER A 58 13.90 5.29 1.40
CA SER A 58 14.97 4.44 0.86
C SER A 58 14.44 3.14 0.29
N LEU A 59 13.47 2.51 0.96
CA LEU A 59 12.81 1.30 0.47
C LEU A 59 12.01 1.57 -0.81
N ALA A 60 11.30 2.69 -0.86
CA ALA A 60 10.58 3.10 -2.06
C ALA A 60 11.53 3.34 -3.24
N ASN A 61 12.61 4.07 -3.00
CA ASN A 61 13.63 4.32 -4.02
C ASN A 61 14.32 3.04 -4.50
N TYR A 62 14.66 2.13 -3.56
CA TYR A 62 15.26 0.84 -3.89
C TYR A 62 14.35 0.00 -4.79
N ALA A 63 13.06 -0.12 -4.43
CA ALA A 63 12.10 -0.90 -5.21
C ALA A 63 11.86 -0.29 -6.61
N LEU A 64 11.73 1.04 -6.70
CA LEU A 64 11.57 1.72 -8.00
C LEU A 64 12.80 1.52 -8.90
N ASN A 65 14.00 1.62 -8.36
CA ASN A 65 15.24 1.40 -9.14
C ASN A 65 15.31 -0.05 -9.65
N LEU A 66 15.04 -1.03 -8.77
CA LEU A 66 15.03 -2.44 -9.15
C LEU A 66 14.01 -2.71 -10.28
N LEU A 67 12.81 -2.20 -10.15
CA LEU A 67 11.77 -2.37 -11.18
C LEU A 67 12.11 -1.64 -12.47
N HIS A 68 12.73 -0.47 -12.37
CA HIS A 68 13.18 0.25 -13.56
C HIS A 68 14.28 -0.52 -14.33
N GLU A 69 15.22 -1.15 -13.62
CA GLU A 69 16.23 -2.03 -14.23
C GLU A 69 15.61 -3.26 -14.89
N GLU A 70 14.47 -3.75 -14.38
CA GLU A 70 13.67 -4.84 -14.96
C GLU A 70 12.74 -4.38 -16.10
N GLY A 71 12.83 -3.12 -16.53
CA GLY A 71 12.07 -2.58 -17.67
C GLY A 71 10.72 -1.96 -17.34
N PHE A 72 10.37 -1.84 -16.06
CA PHE A 72 9.16 -1.14 -15.66
C PHE A 72 9.33 0.38 -15.78
N THR A 73 8.29 1.07 -16.28
CA THR A 73 8.22 2.52 -16.26
C THR A 73 7.71 3.01 -14.90
N PRO A 74 8.52 3.78 -14.14
CA PRO A 74 8.09 4.30 -12.84
C PRO A 74 7.05 5.42 -12.99
N PHE A 75 6.04 5.40 -12.13
CA PHE A 75 5.01 6.43 -12.00
C PHE A 75 4.87 6.88 -10.54
N MET A 76 4.66 8.16 -10.32
CA MET A 76 4.00 8.68 -9.13
C MET A 76 2.56 8.96 -9.50
N THR A 77 1.62 8.21 -8.94
CA THR A 77 0.22 8.27 -9.33
C THR A 77 -0.58 9.25 -8.48
N PRO A 78 -1.72 9.78 -8.97
CA PRO A 78 -2.67 10.46 -8.11
C PRO A 78 -3.19 9.52 -6.99
N ASP A 79 -3.44 10.08 -5.81
CA ASP A 79 -4.04 9.36 -4.69
C ASP A 79 -5.58 9.32 -4.78
N LEU A 80 -6.16 9.92 -5.81
CA LEU A 80 -7.59 9.99 -6.09
C LEU A 80 -7.89 9.46 -7.48
N ALA A 81 -9.02 8.77 -7.61
CA ALA A 81 -9.54 8.34 -8.90
C ALA A 81 -11.06 8.58 -8.98
N ARG A 82 -11.60 8.70 -10.19
CA ARG A 82 -13.04 8.75 -10.42
C ARG A 82 -13.69 7.42 -10.08
N ASN A 83 -14.87 7.45 -9.51
CA ASN A 83 -15.59 6.24 -9.11
C ASN A 83 -15.80 5.26 -10.26
N GLN A 84 -16.05 5.74 -11.49
CA GLN A 84 -16.15 4.87 -12.67
C GLN A 84 -14.86 4.11 -12.98
N ILE A 85 -13.69 4.64 -12.62
CA ILE A 85 -12.39 3.95 -12.81
C ILE A 85 -12.26 2.84 -11.75
N LEU A 86 -12.63 3.13 -10.49
CA LEU A 86 -12.64 2.12 -9.43
C LEU A 86 -13.56 0.95 -9.80
N ASP A 87 -14.79 1.25 -10.23
CA ASP A 87 -15.77 0.24 -10.66
C ASP A 87 -15.21 -0.61 -11.83
N GLY A 88 -14.55 0.03 -12.80
CA GLY A 88 -13.97 -0.64 -13.97
C GLY A 88 -12.83 -1.60 -13.64
N ILE A 89 -12.06 -1.33 -12.59
CA ILE A 89 -10.98 -2.21 -12.08
C ILE A 89 -11.51 -3.26 -11.07
N GLY A 90 -12.80 -3.18 -10.69
CA GLY A 90 -13.40 -4.12 -9.77
C GLY A 90 -13.33 -3.72 -8.30
N PHE A 91 -12.90 -2.48 -8.01
CA PHE A 91 -13.00 -1.91 -6.67
C PHE A 91 -14.36 -1.24 -6.51
N ASN A 92 -15.26 -1.88 -5.74
CA ASN A 92 -16.57 -1.30 -5.47
C ASN A 92 -16.44 -0.14 -4.45
N PRO A 93 -16.66 1.13 -4.88
CA PRO A 93 -16.55 2.29 -3.98
C PRO A 93 -17.76 2.45 -3.04
N ARG A 94 -18.77 1.60 -3.17
CA ARG A 94 -20.02 1.66 -2.42
C ARG A 94 -20.38 0.31 -1.81
N GLY A 95 -20.98 0.33 -0.62
CA GLY A 95 -21.43 -0.86 0.09
C GLY A 95 -20.95 -0.87 1.55
N GLU A 96 -21.56 -1.71 2.37
CA GLU A 96 -21.30 -1.76 3.82
C GLU A 96 -19.89 -2.25 4.16
N GLU A 97 -19.28 -3.05 3.29
CA GLU A 97 -17.92 -3.60 3.48
C GLU A 97 -16.89 -2.97 2.53
N THR A 98 -17.19 -1.78 2.00
CA THR A 98 -16.24 -1.13 1.09
C THR A 98 -14.93 -0.79 1.78
N GLN A 99 -13.82 -1.11 1.10
CA GLN A 99 -12.47 -0.71 1.53
C GLN A 99 -12.10 0.71 1.10
N ILE A 100 -12.99 1.40 0.42
CA ILE A 100 -12.73 2.69 -0.25
C ILE A 100 -13.22 3.86 0.59
N TYR A 101 -12.37 4.87 0.72
CA TYR A 101 -12.73 6.20 1.24
C TYR A 101 -13.26 7.08 0.11
N SER A 102 -14.51 7.47 0.17
CA SER A 102 -15.12 8.39 -0.80
C SER A 102 -14.99 9.84 -0.38
N VAL A 103 -14.78 10.74 -1.34
CA VAL A 103 -14.79 12.18 -1.12
C VAL A 103 -16.22 12.69 -1.21
N GLU A 104 -16.69 13.33 -0.15
CA GLU A 104 -18.05 13.84 -0.07
C GLU A 104 -18.34 14.90 -1.17
N ASN A 105 -19.53 14.86 -1.75
CA ASN A 105 -19.98 15.79 -2.81
C ASN A 105 -19.09 15.79 -4.08
N SER A 106 -18.41 14.68 -4.37
CA SER A 106 -17.59 14.52 -5.57
C SER A 106 -17.76 13.14 -6.20
N ASP A 107 -17.27 12.98 -7.44
CA ASP A 107 -17.14 11.70 -8.14
C ASP A 107 -15.73 11.09 -7.93
N LEU A 108 -15.09 11.40 -6.81
CA LEU A 108 -13.73 10.96 -6.50
C LEU A 108 -13.72 10.10 -5.25
N SER A 109 -12.80 9.15 -5.23
CA SER A 109 -12.45 8.36 -4.04
C SER A 109 -10.93 8.24 -3.91
N LEU A 110 -10.47 8.04 -2.66
CA LEU A 110 -9.07 7.72 -2.40
C LEU A 110 -8.77 6.31 -2.91
N ILE A 111 -7.61 6.12 -3.52
CA ILE A 111 -7.20 4.83 -4.06
C ILE A 111 -6.75 3.88 -2.95
N ALA A 112 -7.09 2.61 -3.10
CA ALA A 112 -6.61 1.52 -2.24
C ALA A 112 -5.30 0.90 -2.75
N THR A 113 -4.91 1.22 -3.99
CA THR A 113 -3.72 0.74 -4.69
C THR A 113 -3.51 1.56 -5.97
N ALA A 114 -2.26 1.73 -6.41
CA ALA A 114 -1.93 2.37 -7.68
C ALA A 114 -2.43 1.57 -8.91
N GLU A 115 -2.80 0.30 -8.76
CA GLU A 115 -3.46 -0.50 -9.79
C GLU A 115 -4.67 0.24 -10.40
N ILE A 116 -5.45 0.90 -9.55
CA ILE A 116 -6.64 1.66 -9.97
C ILE A 116 -6.26 2.78 -10.94
N THR A 117 -5.25 3.56 -10.62
CA THR A 117 -4.83 4.70 -11.43
C THR A 117 -4.04 4.27 -12.66
N LEU A 118 -3.21 3.24 -12.56
CA LEU A 118 -2.46 2.70 -13.70
C LEU A 118 -3.38 2.03 -14.72
N GLY A 119 -4.31 1.19 -14.29
CA GLY A 119 -5.33 0.62 -15.18
C GLY A 119 -6.26 1.69 -15.76
N GLY A 120 -6.58 2.71 -14.96
CA GLY A 120 -7.35 3.87 -15.41
C GLY A 120 -6.72 4.66 -16.55
N LEU A 121 -5.37 4.70 -16.63
CA LEU A 121 -4.67 5.31 -17.77
C LEU A 121 -5.02 4.66 -19.11
N LEU A 122 -5.30 3.36 -19.08
CA LEU A 122 -5.57 2.55 -20.27
C LEU A 122 -7.08 2.42 -20.57
N ALA A 123 -7.93 3.01 -19.73
CA ALA A 123 -9.38 2.91 -19.88
C ALA A 123 -9.83 3.49 -21.24
N ASN A 124 -10.69 2.74 -21.93
CA ASN A 124 -11.24 3.10 -23.25
C ASN A 124 -10.18 3.33 -24.36
N GLN A 125 -9.00 2.75 -24.23
CA GLN A 125 -7.96 2.78 -25.27
C GLN A 125 -7.87 1.43 -25.98
N ILE A 126 -7.53 1.48 -27.25
CA ILE A 126 -7.07 0.32 -28.03
C ILE A 126 -5.56 0.42 -28.07
N ILE A 127 -4.86 -0.58 -27.59
CA ILE A 127 -3.40 -0.63 -27.51
C ILE A 127 -2.88 -1.46 -28.67
N ASP A 128 -1.92 -0.93 -29.41
CA ASP A 128 -1.28 -1.67 -30.48
C ASP A 128 -0.45 -2.83 -29.91
N ALA A 129 -0.49 -3.99 -30.56
CA ALA A 129 0.14 -5.19 -30.08
C ALA A 129 1.67 -5.10 -29.96
N ASP A 130 2.30 -4.23 -30.73
CA ASP A 130 3.75 -3.97 -30.68
C ASP A 130 4.18 -3.13 -29.47
N GLN A 131 3.24 -2.52 -28.76
CA GLN A 131 3.48 -1.82 -27.49
C GLN A 131 3.44 -2.74 -26.27
N LEU A 132 3.04 -3.99 -26.43
CA LEU A 132 2.90 -4.96 -25.33
C LEU A 132 4.19 -5.78 -25.14
N PRO A 133 4.54 -6.14 -23.91
CA PRO A 133 3.82 -5.82 -22.67
C PRO A 133 4.08 -4.38 -22.20
N LEU A 134 3.05 -3.74 -21.61
CA LEU A 134 3.22 -2.50 -20.88
C LEU A 134 3.56 -2.83 -19.42
N LEU A 135 4.72 -2.41 -18.95
CA LEU A 135 5.20 -2.67 -17.60
C LEU A 135 5.26 -1.36 -16.80
N TYR A 136 4.43 -1.21 -15.80
CA TYR A 136 4.33 0.00 -14.99
C TYR A 136 4.63 -0.27 -13.52
N ALA A 137 5.33 0.64 -12.86
CA ALA A 137 5.60 0.62 -11.42
C ALA A 137 5.04 1.89 -10.77
N GLY A 138 3.92 1.79 -10.06
CA GLY A 138 3.24 2.94 -9.47
C GLY A 138 3.54 3.12 -7.99
N LEU A 139 4.17 4.23 -7.61
CA LEU A 139 4.29 4.67 -6.22
C LEU A 139 3.09 5.55 -5.87
N SER A 140 2.38 5.21 -4.81
CA SER A 140 1.26 5.99 -4.27
C SER A 140 1.14 5.81 -2.76
N HIS A 141 0.40 6.70 -2.11
CA HIS A 141 -0.29 6.34 -0.89
C HIS A 141 -1.48 5.43 -1.23
N CYS A 142 -1.82 4.56 -0.29
CA CYS A 142 -2.97 3.68 -0.38
C CYS A 142 -3.84 3.89 0.86
N TYR A 143 -5.16 3.91 0.65
CA TYR A 143 -6.13 4.17 1.71
C TYR A 143 -7.15 3.04 1.77
N ARG A 144 -7.31 2.44 2.93
CA ARG A 144 -8.26 1.35 3.14
C ARG A 144 -9.06 1.57 4.41
N THR A 145 -10.36 1.41 4.38
CA THR A 145 -11.21 1.54 5.55
C THR A 145 -11.01 0.39 6.54
N GLU A 146 -10.40 -0.72 6.10
CA GLU A 146 -10.24 -1.96 6.85
C GLU A 146 -11.58 -2.51 7.39
N ALA A 147 -12.68 -2.25 6.66
CA ALA A 147 -13.98 -2.80 6.97
C ALA A 147 -13.93 -4.34 6.93
N GLY A 148 -14.61 -4.99 7.87
CA GLY A 148 -14.58 -6.46 7.99
C GLY A 148 -13.33 -7.04 8.64
N ALA A 149 -12.38 -6.21 9.08
CA ALA A 149 -11.16 -6.67 9.78
C ALA A 149 -11.37 -6.88 11.30
N ALA A 150 -12.59 -6.81 11.79
CA ALA A 150 -12.91 -7.01 13.21
C ALA A 150 -12.43 -8.38 13.70
N GLY A 151 -11.69 -8.40 14.81
CA GLY A 151 -11.16 -9.63 15.43
C GLY A 151 -9.86 -10.17 14.82
N ARG A 152 -9.29 -9.55 13.79
CA ARG A 152 -7.94 -9.87 13.29
C ARG A 152 -6.90 -9.05 14.04
N GLU A 153 -5.73 -9.64 14.27
CA GLU A 153 -4.62 -8.92 14.91
C GLU A 153 -4.25 -7.68 14.09
N SER A 154 -4.31 -6.53 14.74
CA SER A 154 -4.16 -5.22 14.10
C SER A 154 -3.18 -4.31 14.85
N ARG A 155 -2.28 -4.90 15.67
CA ARG A 155 -1.24 -4.13 16.36
C ARG A 155 -0.21 -3.60 15.37
N GLY A 156 0.17 -2.34 15.55
CA GLY A 156 1.24 -1.71 14.78
C GLY A 156 0.88 -1.41 13.33
N LEU A 157 1.80 -1.69 12.40
CA LEU A 157 1.74 -1.28 11.00
C LEU A 157 1.12 -2.30 10.05
N TYR A 158 0.71 -3.49 10.50
CA TYR A 158 0.19 -4.54 9.62
C TYR A 158 -1.17 -4.22 9.00
N ARG A 159 -2.02 -3.47 9.73
CA ARG A 159 -3.34 -3.05 9.26
C ARG A 159 -3.59 -1.61 9.64
N VAL A 160 -3.37 -0.73 8.69
CA VAL A 160 -3.47 0.72 8.84
C VAL A 160 -4.33 1.31 7.73
N HIS A 161 -4.92 2.47 7.99
CA HIS A 161 -5.80 3.13 7.04
C HIS A 161 -5.06 3.83 5.88
N GLN A 162 -3.79 4.18 6.10
CA GLN A 162 -2.92 4.82 5.11
C GLN A 162 -1.53 4.19 5.15
N PHE A 163 -0.98 3.89 3.98
CA PHE A 163 0.38 3.37 3.81
C PHE A 163 0.91 3.66 2.41
N SER A 164 2.23 3.65 2.24
CA SER A 164 2.87 3.77 0.92
C SER A 164 2.99 2.40 0.26
N LYS A 165 2.82 2.36 -1.05
CA LYS A 165 2.90 1.12 -1.84
C LYS A 165 3.54 1.39 -3.20
N ILE A 166 4.33 0.42 -3.65
CA ILE A 166 4.74 0.34 -5.05
C ILE A 166 4.02 -0.85 -5.68
N GLU A 167 3.23 -0.56 -6.69
CA GLU A 167 2.44 -1.54 -7.43
C GLU A 167 3.11 -1.88 -8.74
N MET A 168 3.26 -3.16 -9.01
CA MET A 168 3.67 -3.67 -10.32
C MET A 168 2.41 -3.96 -11.15
N PHE A 169 2.31 -3.34 -12.33
CA PHE A 169 1.18 -3.49 -13.25
C PHE A 169 1.70 -3.85 -14.64
N ALA A 170 1.21 -4.97 -15.19
CA ALA A 170 1.62 -5.51 -16.47
C ALA A 170 0.43 -5.96 -17.31
#